data_2b15dd14a26f314c3835a0eb9e474fe5
#
_entry.id   2b15dd14a26f314c3835a0eb9e474fe5
#
_cell.length_a   1.000
_cell.length_b   1.000
_cell.length_c   1.000
_cell.angle_alpha   90.00
_cell.angle_beta   90.00
_cell.angle_gamma   90.00
#
_symmetry.space_group_name_H-M   'P 1'
#
loop_
_entity.id
_entity.type
_entity.pdbx_description
1 polymer ?
#
loop_
_entity_poly.entity_id
_entity_poly.type
_entity_poly.pdbx_seq_one_letter_code
_entity_poly.pdbx_strand_id
1 'polypeptide(L)'
;MISGIGSGAIVATVVATIARGSNGKMTFALLNSGVGVMGILLPFLLPIIIASNGMEGAYSLHFLISLFTFFFLYLIKLESGENDEINSMESYKGISGWIAMFGTSLVFLAHAGIFSFSAKIGANLGISVTQIGYIFMSGGVLTIFGPLIAGFIGQRFGSLIPCLLLIIILLVTGVIIPNVTSPIIFFMAVPICGMIPMIMTPFYLGAMAKLDPTGGLAAAHPAFSTMGGAAGPVVMGYVSDWQGFTGIGWVVLITILMGIPLISIALMEADKK
;
A
#
# COMPACT_ATOMS: atom_id res chain seq x y z
N MET A 1 -15.10 -10.16 -7.83
CA MET A 1 -15.20 -10.76 -6.48
C MET A 1 -14.31 -12.00 -6.34
N ILE A 2 -14.41 -13.03 -7.17
CA ILE A 2 -13.62 -14.28 -7.07
C ILE A 2 -12.10 -14.00 -7.08
N SER A 3 -11.60 -13.14 -7.97
CA SER A 3 -10.18 -12.77 -8.03
C SER A 3 -9.69 -12.05 -6.76
N GLY A 4 -10.54 -11.25 -6.12
CA GLY A 4 -10.21 -10.55 -4.87
C GLY A 4 -10.06 -11.51 -3.68
N ILE A 5 -10.90 -12.55 -3.60
CA ILE A 5 -10.79 -13.58 -2.56
C ILE A 5 -9.48 -14.36 -2.74
N GLY A 6 -9.16 -14.76 -3.97
CA GLY A 6 -7.91 -15.48 -4.27
C GLY A 6 -6.66 -14.64 -3.98
N SER A 7 -6.62 -13.38 -4.40
CA SER A 7 -5.48 -12.50 -4.13
C SER A 7 -5.32 -12.20 -2.63
N GLY A 8 -6.42 -12.02 -1.90
CA GLY A 8 -6.38 -11.81 -0.45
C GLY A 8 -5.78 -12.99 0.30
N ALA A 9 -6.17 -14.22 -0.05
CA ALA A 9 -5.62 -15.44 0.55
C ALA A 9 -4.12 -15.59 0.27
N ILE A 10 -3.67 -15.33 -0.97
CA ILE A 10 -2.24 -15.39 -1.34
C ILE A 10 -1.45 -14.35 -0.55
N VAL A 11 -1.89 -13.09 -0.51
CA VAL A 11 -1.18 -12.03 0.21
C VAL A 11 -1.10 -12.34 1.71
N ALA A 12 -2.18 -12.78 2.34
CA ALA A 12 -2.19 -13.14 3.76
C ALA A 12 -1.19 -14.28 4.06
N THR A 13 -1.16 -15.31 3.23
CA THR A 13 -0.23 -16.45 3.38
C THR A 13 1.23 -16.01 3.21
N VAL A 14 1.53 -15.21 2.19
CA VAL A 14 2.88 -14.68 1.95
C VAL A 14 3.34 -13.81 3.11
N VAL A 15 2.50 -12.89 3.58
CA VAL A 15 2.82 -12.01 4.72
C VAL A 15 3.06 -12.81 5.99
N ALA A 16 2.21 -13.80 6.29
CA ALA A 16 2.38 -14.67 7.45
C ALA A 16 3.68 -15.49 7.39
N THR A 17 4.02 -16.02 6.21
CA THR A 17 5.27 -16.78 6.01
C THR A 17 6.50 -15.91 6.20
N ILE A 18 6.50 -14.68 5.64
CA ILE A 18 7.62 -13.73 5.79
C ILE A 18 7.77 -13.29 7.25
N ALA A 19 6.66 -13.05 7.95
CA ALA A 19 6.67 -12.61 9.35
C ALA A 19 7.33 -13.64 10.29
N ARG A 20 7.25 -14.93 9.96
CA ARG A 20 7.87 -16.03 10.72
C ARG A 20 9.35 -16.26 10.38
N GLY A 21 9.84 -15.69 9.28
CA GLY A 21 11.23 -15.85 8.84
C GLY A 21 12.22 -15.07 9.70
N SER A 22 13.44 -15.57 9.83
CA SER A 22 14.53 -14.95 10.63
C SER A 22 14.91 -13.53 10.16
N ASN A 23 14.65 -13.19 8.90
CA ASN A 23 14.95 -11.89 8.29
C ASN A 23 13.72 -11.19 7.72
N GLY A 24 12.57 -11.25 8.42
CA GLY A 24 11.29 -10.74 7.95
C GLY A 24 11.35 -9.31 7.40
N LYS A 25 12.08 -8.39 8.06
CA LYS A 25 12.22 -7.00 7.59
C LYS A 25 12.86 -6.90 6.20
N MET A 26 13.95 -7.62 5.98
CA MET A 26 14.64 -7.62 4.67
C MET A 26 13.78 -8.28 3.60
N THR A 27 13.10 -9.37 3.91
CA THR A 27 12.21 -10.08 3.00
C THR A 27 11.01 -9.20 2.61
N PHE A 28 10.42 -8.46 3.57
CA PHE A 28 9.39 -7.47 3.27
C PHE A 28 9.91 -6.32 2.41
N ALA A 29 11.12 -5.84 2.66
CA ALA A 29 11.72 -4.80 1.82
C ALA A 29 11.92 -5.28 0.37
N LEU A 30 12.41 -6.50 0.17
CA LEU A 30 12.57 -7.12 -1.14
C LEU A 30 11.22 -7.34 -1.84
N LEU A 31 10.20 -7.82 -1.13
CA LEU A 31 8.85 -7.97 -1.65
C LEU A 31 8.31 -6.63 -2.15
N ASN A 32 8.38 -5.59 -1.34
CA ASN A 32 7.90 -4.25 -1.70
C ASN A 32 8.71 -3.63 -2.85
N SER A 33 10.02 -3.89 -2.92
CA SER A 33 10.83 -3.49 -4.07
C SER A 33 10.40 -4.21 -5.36
N GLY A 34 10.02 -5.49 -5.26
CA GLY A 34 9.42 -6.26 -6.36
C GLY A 34 8.09 -5.66 -6.84
N VAL A 35 7.24 -5.20 -5.91
CA VAL A 35 6.02 -4.44 -6.24
C VAL A 35 6.38 -3.14 -6.99
N GLY A 36 7.45 -2.45 -6.59
CA GLY A 36 7.96 -1.27 -7.30
C GLY A 36 8.37 -1.58 -8.75
N VAL A 37 9.04 -2.72 -8.99
CA VAL A 37 9.38 -3.17 -10.35
C VAL A 37 8.11 -3.37 -11.19
N MET A 38 7.09 -4.02 -10.64
CA MET A 38 5.79 -4.17 -11.33
C MET A 38 5.09 -2.82 -11.52
N GLY A 39 5.26 -1.87 -10.60
CA GLY A 39 4.79 -0.50 -10.69
C GLY A 39 5.45 0.31 -11.82
N ILE A 40 6.61 -0.12 -12.33
CA ILE A 40 7.24 0.43 -13.53
C ILE A 40 6.76 -0.30 -14.77
N LEU A 41 6.84 -1.63 -14.76
CA LEU A 41 6.58 -2.46 -15.92
C LEU A 41 5.14 -2.37 -16.42
N LEU A 42 4.16 -2.44 -15.50
CA LEU A 42 2.75 -2.43 -15.89
C LEU A 42 2.29 -1.08 -16.47
N PRO A 43 2.55 0.09 -15.86
CA PRO A 43 2.21 1.37 -16.47
C PRO A 43 2.92 1.64 -17.80
N PHE A 44 4.09 1.05 -18.02
CA PHE A 44 4.81 1.14 -19.29
C PHE A 44 4.20 0.21 -20.36
N LEU A 45 3.96 -1.05 -20.03
CA LEU A 45 3.52 -2.06 -20.99
C LEU A 45 2.03 -1.98 -21.34
N LEU A 46 1.17 -1.70 -20.34
CA LEU A 46 -0.28 -1.72 -20.54
C LEU A 46 -0.77 -0.76 -21.63
N PRO A 47 -0.32 0.52 -21.69
CA PRO A 47 -0.74 1.42 -22.77
C PRO A 47 -0.35 0.90 -24.16
N ILE A 48 0.82 0.30 -24.30
CA ILE A 48 1.31 -0.26 -25.58
C ILE A 48 0.44 -1.45 -26.00
N ILE A 49 0.17 -2.35 -25.05
CA ILE A 49 -0.63 -3.56 -25.31
C ILE A 49 -2.08 -3.19 -25.60
N ILE A 50 -2.66 -2.23 -24.88
CA ILE A 50 -4.03 -1.77 -25.12
C ILE A 50 -4.13 -1.09 -26.50
N ALA A 51 -3.13 -0.33 -26.92
CA ALA A 51 -3.11 0.31 -28.22
C ALA A 51 -3.05 -0.71 -29.38
N SER A 52 -2.35 -1.84 -29.20
CA SER A 52 -2.19 -2.87 -30.24
C SER A 52 -3.27 -3.95 -30.21
N ASN A 53 -3.73 -4.38 -29.03
CA ASN A 53 -4.58 -5.54 -28.83
C ASN A 53 -5.88 -5.24 -28.05
N GLY A 54 -6.16 -3.97 -27.77
CA GLY A 54 -7.32 -3.57 -26.98
C GLY A 54 -7.28 -4.08 -25.54
N MET A 55 -8.42 -4.06 -24.87
CA MET A 55 -8.56 -4.54 -23.48
C MET A 55 -8.31 -6.04 -23.34
N GLU A 56 -8.54 -6.82 -24.39
CA GLU A 56 -8.27 -8.27 -24.39
C GLU A 56 -6.76 -8.54 -24.18
N GLY A 57 -5.89 -7.73 -24.78
CA GLY A 57 -4.44 -7.82 -24.58
C GLY A 57 -4.05 -7.54 -23.14
N ALA A 58 -4.68 -6.56 -22.49
CA ALA A 58 -4.42 -6.25 -21.08
C ALA A 58 -4.83 -7.42 -20.15
N TYR A 59 -6.00 -8.02 -20.38
CA TYR A 59 -6.43 -9.19 -19.62
C TYR A 59 -5.54 -10.42 -19.88
N SER A 60 -5.10 -10.61 -21.12
CA SER A 60 -4.18 -11.70 -21.47
C SER A 60 -2.82 -11.56 -20.75
N LEU A 61 -2.29 -10.34 -20.66
CA LEU A 61 -1.06 -10.08 -19.89
C LEU A 61 -1.25 -10.44 -18.41
N HIS A 62 -2.35 -10.00 -17.78
CA HIS A 62 -2.62 -10.34 -16.39
C HIS A 62 -2.80 -11.85 -16.17
N PHE A 63 -3.43 -12.54 -17.10
CA PHE A 63 -3.57 -13.99 -17.08
C PHE A 63 -2.21 -14.68 -17.13
N LEU A 64 -1.32 -14.27 -18.05
CA LEU A 64 0.04 -14.83 -18.16
C LEU A 64 0.85 -14.59 -16.89
N ILE A 65 0.81 -13.39 -16.30
CA ILE A 65 1.49 -13.08 -15.04
C ILE A 65 0.94 -13.99 -13.92
N SER A 66 -0.37 -14.19 -13.84
CA SER A 66 -1.00 -15.04 -12.84
C SER A 66 -0.60 -16.52 -13.01
N LEU A 67 -0.54 -17.01 -14.25
CA LEU A 67 -0.12 -18.37 -14.57
C LEU A 67 1.35 -18.59 -14.19
N PHE A 68 2.22 -17.62 -14.51
CA PHE A 68 3.62 -17.65 -14.14
C PHE A 68 3.81 -17.68 -12.61
N THR A 69 3.05 -16.84 -11.88
CA THR A 69 3.06 -16.82 -10.42
C THR A 69 2.62 -18.16 -9.84
N PHE A 70 1.57 -18.77 -10.41
CA PHE A 70 1.08 -20.10 -9.98
C PHE A 70 2.15 -21.18 -10.12
N PHE A 71 2.93 -21.16 -11.22
CA PHE A 71 4.03 -22.09 -11.43
C PHE A 71 5.12 -21.95 -10.35
N PHE A 72 5.48 -20.72 -9.98
CA PHE A 72 6.46 -20.47 -8.91
C PHE A 72 5.94 -20.90 -7.53
N LEU A 73 4.64 -20.71 -7.24
CA LEU A 73 4.03 -21.16 -5.98
C LEU A 73 4.15 -22.70 -5.83
N TYR A 74 4.02 -23.43 -6.93
CA TYR A 74 4.19 -24.89 -6.92
C TYR A 74 5.63 -25.32 -6.57
N LEU A 75 6.63 -24.50 -6.87
CA LEU A 75 8.03 -24.79 -6.56
C LEU A 75 8.42 -24.44 -5.11
N ILE A 76 7.60 -23.66 -4.40
CA ILE A 76 7.87 -23.31 -3.01
C ILE A 76 7.51 -24.50 -2.12
N LYS A 77 8.53 -25.16 -1.59
CA LYS A 77 8.34 -26.10 -0.48
C LYS A 77 7.93 -25.32 0.77
N LEU A 78 6.68 -25.49 1.18
CA LEU A 78 6.25 -25.06 2.50
C LEU A 78 6.92 -26.01 3.51
N GLU A 79 8.02 -25.61 4.13
CA GLU A 79 8.50 -26.26 5.33
C GLU A 79 7.41 -26.05 6.39
N SER A 80 6.82 -27.15 6.83
CA SER A 80 5.97 -27.17 8.03
C SER A 80 6.89 -26.83 9.20
N GLY A 81 7.01 -25.56 9.55
CA GLY A 81 7.72 -25.15 10.76
C GLY A 81 7.09 -25.87 11.94
N GLU A 82 7.93 -26.51 12.74
CA GLU A 82 7.51 -27.21 13.95
C GLU A 82 6.59 -26.30 14.77
N ASN A 83 5.37 -26.77 15.01
CA ASN A 83 4.30 -26.03 15.68
C ASN A 83 4.57 -25.78 17.18
N ASP A 84 5.68 -26.26 17.72
CA ASP A 84 5.93 -26.30 19.16
C ASP A 84 6.29 -24.92 19.75
N GLU A 85 6.97 -24.05 19.01
CA GLU A 85 7.27 -22.69 19.51
C GLU A 85 6.06 -21.75 19.45
N ILE A 86 5.15 -21.92 18.51
CA ILE A 86 3.98 -21.04 18.36
C ILE A 86 2.97 -21.24 19.49
N ASN A 87 2.86 -22.45 20.02
CA ASN A 87 1.95 -22.78 21.12
C ASN A 87 2.38 -22.17 22.46
N SER A 88 3.64 -21.75 22.60
CA SER A 88 4.18 -21.10 23.81
C SER A 88 4.08 -19.56 23.78
N MET A 89 3.81 -18.95 22.63
CA MET A 89 3.68 -17.51 22.53
C MET A 89 2.27 -17.05 22.94
N GLU A 90 2.21 -16.17 23.95
CA GLU A 90 0.92 -15.56 24.29
C GLU A 90 0.42 -14.69 23.15
N SER A 91 -0.83 -14.93 22.72
CA SER A 91 -1.52 -14.10 21.75
C SER A 91 -1.65 -12.67 22.26
N TYR A 92 -1.54 -11.70 21.33
CA TYR A 92 -1.70 -10.29 21.68
C TYR A 92 -3.10 -9.99 22.26
N LYS A 93 -3.12 -9.57 23.53
CA LYS A 93 -4.35 -9.24 24.27
C LYS A 93 -4.67 -7.74 24.28
N GLY A 94 -3.79 -6.91 23.73
CA GLY A 94 -3.98 -5.47 23.68
C GLY A 94 -4.99 -5.03 22.62
N ILE A 95 -5.62 -3.88 22.83
CA ILE A 95 -6.58 -3.31 21.87
C ILE A 95 -5.93 -2.32 20.90
N SER A 96 -4.77 -1.74 21.28
CA SER A 96 -4.10 -0.68 20.52
C SER A 96 -3.73 -1.11 19.09
N GLY A 97 -3.25 -2.35 18.91
CA GLY A 97 -2.95 -2.91 17.59
C GLY A 97 -4.18 -2.99 16.70
N TRP A 98 -5.31 -3.44 17.23
CA TRP A 98 -6.58 -3.51 16.46
C TRP A 98 -7.12 -2.12 16.13
N ILE A 99 -7.03 -1.17 17.04
CA ILE A 99 -7.38 0.24 16.77
C ILE A 99 -6.51 0.79 15.64
N ALA A 100 -5.21 0.50 15.64
CA ALA A 100 -4.31 0.92 14.58
C ALA A 100 -4.65 0.27 13.22
N MET A 101 -5.17 -0.96 13.18
CA MET A 101 -5.66 -1.58 11.95
C MET A 101 -6.82 -0.77 11.33
N PHE A 102 -7.77 -0.29 12.13
CA PHE A 102 -8.81 0.62 11.63
C PHE A 102 -8.21 1.93 11.12
N GLY A 103 -7.25 2.52 11.83
CA GLY A 103 -6.52 3.69 11.36
C GLY A 103 -5.84 3.43 10.01
N THR A 104 -5.26 2.25 9.83
CA THR A 104 -4.68 1.81 8.56
C THR A 104 -5.73 1.75 7.45
N SER A 105 -6.92 1.20 7.72
CA SER A 105 -8.01 1.19 6.74
C SER A 105 -8.37 2.60 6.27
N LEU A 106 -8.41 3.59 7.16
CA LEU A 106 -8.70 4.98 6.82
C LEU A 106 -7.60 5.61 5.95
N VAL A 107 -6.33 5.36 6.28
CA VAL A 107 -5.19 5.85 5.48
C VAL A 107 -5.17 5.21 4.09
N PHE A 108 -5.44 3.91 3.99
CA PHE A 108 -5.51 3.22 2.70
C PHE A 108 -6.75 3.60 1.89
N LEU A 109 -7.88 3.93 2.53
CA LEU A 109 -9.05 4.51 1.87
C LEU A 109 -8.67 5.84 1.19
N ALA A 110 -8.02 6.74 1.92
CA ALA A 110 -7.56 8.01 1.37
C ALA A 110 -6.59 7.78 0.20
N HIS A 111 -5.55 6.95 0.40
CA HIS A 111 -4.53 6.69 -0.62
C HIS A 111 -5.10 6.05 -1.89
N ALA A 112 -5.80 4.92 -1.76
CA ALA A 112 -6.32 4.19 -2.92
C ALA A 112 -7.39 4.98 -3.66
N GLY A 113 -8.20 5.74 -2.93
CA GLY A 113 -9.19 6.61 -3.53
C GLY A 113 -8.56 7.70 -4.38
N ILE A 114 -7.64 8.51 -3.82
CA ILE A 114 -7.00 9.58 -4.61
C ILE A 114 -6.18 9.02 -5.77
N PHE A 115 -5.47 7.91 -5.56
CA PHE A 115 -4.65 7.29 -6.60
C PHE A 115 -5.51 6.81 -7.78
N SER A 116 -6.71 6.25 -7.52
CA SER A 116 -7.66 5.82 -8.56
C SER A 116 -8.20 6.99 -9.40
N PHE A 117 -8.33 8.17 -8.80
CA PHE A 117 -8.80 9.36 -9.52
C PHE A 117 -7.69 10.18 -10.16
N SER A 118 -6.42 9.91 -9.83
CA SER A 118 -5.28 10.70 -10.32
C SER A 118 -5.21 10.72 -11.85
N ALA A 119 -5.50 9.61 -12.54
CA ALA A 119 -5.50 9.59 -14.00
C ALA A 119 -6.56 10.53 -14.60
N LYS A 120 -7.77 10.54 -14.03
CA LYS A 120 -8.88 11.42 -14.47
C LYS A 120 -8.59 12.89 -14.18
N ILE A 121 -7.98 13.19 -13.03
CA ILE A 121 -7.53 14.54 -12.66
C ILE A 121 -6.45 15.01 -13.63
N GLY A 122 -5.44 14.18 -13.93
CA GLY A 122 -4.40 14.49 -14.90
C GLY A 122 -4.94 14.77 -16.30
N ALA A 123 -5.91 13.97 -16.77
CA ALA A 123 -6.58 14.18 -18.06
C ALA A 123 -7.32 15.54 -18.10
N ASN A 124 -7.96 15.96 -17.01
CA ASN A 124 -8.62 17.26 -16.91
C ASN A 124 -7.62 18.44 -16.92
N LEU A 125 -6.36 18.21 -16.55
CA LEU A 125 -5.26 19.17 -16.68
C LEU A 125 -4.67 19.22 -18.10
N GLY A 126 -5.22 18.46 -19.05
CA GLY A 126 -4.71 18.35 -20.41
C GLY A 126 -3.48 17.45 -20.57
N ILE A 127 -3.15 16.67 -19.54
CA ILE A 127 -2.01 15.73 -19.58
C ILE A 127 -2.44 14.51 -20.39
N SER A 128 -1.61 14.10 -21.37
CA SER A 128 -1.90 12.95 -22.21
C SER A 128 -1.82 11.64 -21.42
N VAL A 129 -2.52 10.60 -21.88
CA VAL A 129 -2.52 9.26 -21.26
C VAL A 129 -1.10 8.71 -21.12
N THR A 130 -0.26 8.92 -22.14
CA THR A 130 1.15 8.50 -22.12
C THR A 130 1.95 9.22 -21.04
N GLN A 131 1.77 10.53 -20.88
CA GLN A 131 2.42 11.32 -19.84
C GLN A 131 1.95 10.90 -18.44
N ILE A 132 0.66 10.60 -18.27
CA ILE A 132 0.11 10.05 -17.02
C ILE A 132 0.78 8.69 -16.71
N GLY A 133 0.99 7.85 -17.71
CA GLY A 133 1.73 6.60 -17.57
C GLY A 133 3.16 6.82 -17.05
N TYR A 134 3.89 7.80 -17.58
CA TYR A 134 5.24 8.15 -17.11
C TYR A 134 5.23 8.70 -15.68
N ILE A 135 4.19 9.45 -15.29
CA ILE A 135 4.03 9.94 -13.93
C ILE A 135 3.88 8.76 -12.96
N PHE A 136 3.02 7.79 -13.26
CA PHE A 136 2.88 6.60 -12.43
C PHE A 136 4.14 5.73 -12.40
N MET A 137 4.82 5.59 -13.53
CA MET A 137 6.08 4.86 -13.64
C MET A 137 7.17 5.47 -12.74
N SER A 138 7.26 6.81 -12.67
CA SER A 138 8.21 7.49 -11.77
C SER A 138 7.94 7.20 -10.29
N GLY A 139 6.66 7.03 -9.90
CA GLY A 139 6.28 6.53 -8.58
C GLY A 139 6.77 5.10 -8.31
N GLY A 140 6.74 4.23 -9.32
CA GLY A 140 7.31 2.88 -9.25
C GLY A 140 8.80 2.89 -8.94
N VAL A 141 9.58 3.79 -9.56
CA VAL A 141 11.01 3.97 -9.27
C VAL A 141 11.23 4.33 -7.80
N LEU A 142 10.48 5.31 -7.28
CA LEU A 142 10.55 5.70 -5.88
C LEU A 142 10.17 4.54 -4.93
N THR A 143 9.23 3.70 -5.33
CA THR A 143 8.79 2.52 -4.58
C THR A 143 9.87 1.44 -4.49
N ILE A 144 10.80 1.33 -5.44
CA ILE A 144 11.92 0.38 -5.34
C ILE A 144 12.89 0.78 -4.23
N PHE A 145 13.24 2.05 -4.15
CA PHE A 145 14.27 2.54 -3.22
C PHE A 145 13.71 2.89 -1.84
N GLY A 146 12.46 3.34 -1.77
CA GLY A 146 11.82 3.81 -0.56
C GLY A 146 11.84 2.80 0.61
N PRO A 147 11.38 1.55 0.43
CA PRO A 147 11.42 0.53 1.48
C PRO A 147 12.83 0.17 1.95
N LEU A 148 13.82 0.20 1.06
CA LEU A 148 15.22 -0.04 1.41
C LEU A 148 15.74 1.07 2.33
N ILE A 149 15.48 2.34 1.98
CA ILE A 149 15.82 3.50 2.80
C ILE A 149 15.08 3.42 4.15
N ALA A 150 13.81 3.03 4.14
CA ALA A 150 13.01 2.84 5.35
C ALA A 150 13.62 1.81 6.30
N GLY A 151 14.14 0.70 5.78
CA GLY A 151 14.81 -0.33 6.56
C GLY A 151 16.04 0.20 7.33
N PHE A 152 16.82 1.09 6.70
CA PHE A 152 17.97 1.74 7.35
C PHE A 152 17.56 2.80 8.39
N ILE A 153 16.55 3.62 8.08
CA ILE A 153 16.08 4.70 8.96
C ILE A 153 15.40 4.12 10.20
N GLY A 154 14.58 3.07 10.05
CA GLY A 154 13.78 2.49 11.13
C GLY A 154 14.59 1.91 12.29
N GLN A 155 15.86 1.64 12.08
CA GLN A 155 16.76 1.20 13.15
C GLN A 155 17.14 2.32 14.13
N ARG A 156 17.04 3.60 13.70
CA ARG A 156 17.49 4.75 14.50
C ARG A 156 16.35 5.56 15.11
N PHE A 157 15.21 5.66 14.45
CA PHE A 157 14.14 6.61 14.78
C PHE A 157 12.84 5.95 15.25
N GLY A 158 12.86 4.62 15.46
CA GLY A 158 11.64 3.89 15.78
C GLY A 158 10.65 3.82 14.63
N SER A 159 9.39 3.60 14.95
CA SER A 159 8.31 3.44 13.93
C SER A 159 7.38 4.66 13.90
N LEU A 160 7.17 5.34 15.03
CA LEU A 160 6.20 6.43 15.16
C LEU A 160 6.53 7.62 14.24
N ILE A 161 7.73 8.19 14.41
CA ILE A 161 8.12 9.42 13.70
C ILE A 161 8.12 9.22 12.17
N PRO A 162 8.77 8.17 11.62
CA PRO A 162 8.72 7.92 10.18
C PRO A 162 7.32 7.71 9.64
N CYS A 163 6.47 6.91 10.32
CA CYS A 163 5.10 6.70 9.89
C CYS A 163 4.28 7.99 9.88
N LEU A 164 4.39 8.81 10.93
CA LEU A 164 3.65 10.08 11.00
C LEU A 164 4.08 11.05 9.90
N LEU A 165 5.39 11.17 9.64
CA LEU A 165 5.89 12.02 8.56
C LEU A 165 5.34 11.55 7.19
N LEU A 166 5.33 10.24 6.94
CA LEU A 166 4.78 9.69 5.70
C LEU A 166 3.28 9.92 5.58
N ILE A 167 2.51 9.76 6.66
CA ILE A 167 1.06 10.03 6.67
C ILE A 167 0.79 11.52 6.44
N ILE A 168 1.59 12.43 7.00
CA ILE A 168 1.47 13.87 6.75
C ILE A 168 1.81 14.20 5.28
N ILE A 169 2.84 13.59 4.70
CA ILE A 169 3.15 13.77 3.28
C ILE A 169 1.99 13.24 2.40
N LEU A 170 1.39 12.11 2.77
CA LEU A 170 0.20 11.59 2.11
C LEU A 170 -0.98 12.55 2.21
N LEU A 171 -1.22 13.12 3.39
CA LEU A 171 -2.26 14.13 3.60
C LEU A 171 -2.06 15.34 2.69
N VAL A 172 -0.85 15.91 2.69
CA VAL A 172 -0.52 17.08 1.88
C VAL A 172 -0.69 16.79 0.39
N THR A 173 -0.09 15.71 -0.11
CA THR A 173 -0.18 15.34 -1.53
C THR A 173 -1.61 14.97 -1.92
N GLY A 174 -2.33 14.25 -1.06
CA GLY A 174 -3.70 13.81 -1.30
C GLY A 174 -4.71 14.97 -1.30
N VAL A 175 -4.44 16.08 -0.58
CA VAL A 175 -5.24 17.31 -0.66
C VAL A 175 -4.84 18.15 -1.87
N ILE A 176 -3.55 18.18 -2.22
CA ILE A 176 -3.07 18.97 -3.37
C ILE A 176 -3.58 18.38 -4.69
N ILE A 177 -3.48 17.06 -4.91
CA ILE A 177 -3.78 16.41 -6.20
C ILE A 177 -5.17 16.77 -6.74
N PRO A 178 -6.28 16.70 -5.98
CA PRO A 178 -7.61 17.00 -6.51
C PRO A 178 -7.87 18.50 -6.73
N ASN A 179 -7.03 19.37 -6.15
CA ASN A 179 -7.17 20.84 -6.23
C ASN A 179 -6.12 21.50 -7.13
N VAL A 180 -5.21 20.71 -7.72
CA VAL A 180 -4.11 21.25 -8.51
C VAL A 180 -4.59 21.78 -9.85
N THR A 181 -4.02 22.91 -10.26
CA THR A 181 -4.23 23.53 -11.59
C THR A 181 -2.97 23.49 -12.45
N SER A 182 -1.83 23.15 -11.86
CA SER A 182 -0.52 23.10 -12.54
C SER A 182 -0.12 21.64 -12.86
N PRO A 183 0.15 21.32 -14.13
CA PRO A 183 0.68 20.00 -14.50
C PRO A 183 2.00 19.65 -13.81
N ILE A 184 2.85 20.64 -13.51
CA ILE A 184 4.14 20.42 -12.83
C ILE A 184 3.91 19.95 -11.39
N ILE A 185 3.00 20.60 -10.65
CA ILE A 185 2.67 20.18 -9.28
C ILE A 185 2.06 18.79 -9.27
N PHE A 186 1.19 18.50 -10.25
CA PHE A 186 0.61 17.16 -10.42
C PHE A 186 1.71 16.10 -10.65
N PHE A 187 2.65 16.38 -11.56
CA PHE A 187 3.78 15.52 -11.86
C PHE A 187 4.62 15.19 -10.62
N MET A 188 4.78 16.12 -9.70
CA MET A 188 5.51 15.88 -8.44
C MET A 188 4.67 15.17 -7.39
N ALA A 189 3.42 15.58 -7.21
CA ALA A 189 2.57 15.10 -6.11
C ALA A 189 2.13 13.64 -6.29
N VAL A 190 1.77 13.21 -7.50
CA VAL A 190 1.24 11.86 -7.73
C VAL A 190 2.26 10.76 -7.45
N PRO A 191 3.52 10.81 -7.94
CA PRO A 191 4.53 9.81 -7.61
C PRO A 191 4.83 9.74 -6.11
N ILE A 192 4.92 10.91 -5.46
CA ILE A 192 5.13 10.97 -4.01
C ILE A 192 3.96 10.32 -3.28
N CYS A 193 2.72 10.67 -3.62
CA CYS A 193 1.53 10.04 -3.04
C CYS A 193 1.56 8.52 -3.21
N GLY A 194 1.86 8.03 -4.42
CA GLY A 194 1.86 6.60 -4.76
C GLY A 194 2.87 5.76 -3.98
N MET A 195 4.04 6.30 -3.63
CA MET A 195 5.09 5.57 -2.94
C MET A 195 4.86 5.41 -1.43
N ILE A 196 4.05 6.28 -0.80
CA ILE A 196 3.91 6.37 0.66
C ILE A 196 3.57 5.04 1.33
N PRO A 197 2.54 4.28 0.90
CA PRO A 197 2.20 3.02 1.55
C PRO A 197 3.34 2.01 1.54
N MET A 198 4.12 1.97 0.47
CA MET A 198 5.22 1.00 0.33
C MET A 198 6.37 1.31 1.29
N ILE A 199 6.65 2.60 1.51
CA ILE A 199 7.68 3.04 2.47
C ILE A 199 7.16 2.91 3.91
N MET A 200 5.86 3.17 4.15
CA MET A 200 5.26 3.10 5.48
C MET A 200 5.14 1.66 5.99
N THR A 201 4.82 0.71 5.11
CA THR A 201 4.54 -0.68 5.48
C THR A 201 5.64 -1.35 6.31
N PRO A 202 6.95 -1.27 6.00
CA PRO A 202 7.99 -1.87 6.82
C PRO A 202 8.06 -1.32 8.25
N PHE A 203 7.86 -0.02 8.45
CA PHE A 203 7.82 0.59 9.78
C PHE A 203 6.60 0.11 10.56
N TYR A 204 5.44 0.11 9.91
CA TYR A 204 4.19 -0.28 10.52
C TYR A 204 4.17 -1.76 10.89
N LEU A 205 4.53 -2.65 9.97
CA LEU A 205 4.59 -4.09 10.23
C LEU A 205 5.66 -4.43 11.26
N GLY A 206 6.79 -3.72 11.26
CA GLY A 206 7.82 -3.86 12.30
C GLY A 206 7.31 -3.51 13.69
N ALA A 207 6.48 -2.47 13.81
CA ALA A 207 5.82 -2.12 15.07
C ALA A 207 4.77 -3.18 15.48
N MET A 208 3.96 -3.66 14.54
CA MET A 208 2.98 -4.70 14.82
C MET A 208 3.63 -6.01 15.28
N ALA A 209 4.77 -6.40 14.69
CA ALA A 209 5.53 -7.57 15.12
C ALA A 209 6.13 -7.42 16.53
N LYS A 210 6.50 -6.20 16.96
CA LYS A 210 6.93 -5.93 18.35
C LYS A 210 5.77 -6.04 19.34
N LEU A 211 4.57 -5.60 18.96
CA LEU A 211 3.38 -5.68 19.81
C LEU A 211 2.87 -7.11 19.92
N ASP A 212 2.87 -7.84 18.82
CA ASP A 212 2.39 -9.21 18.70
C ASP A 212 3.47 -10.12 18.09
N PRO A 213 4.31 -10.75 18.92
CA PRO A 213 5.33 -11.68 18.45
C PRO A 213 4.75 -12.93 17.75
N THR A 214 3.46 -13.25 17.96
CA THR A 214 2.80 -14.37 17.25
C THR A 214 2.56 -14.04 15.77
N GLY A 215 2.68 -12.75 15.38
CA GLY A 215 2.48 -12.29 14.01
C GLY A 215 1.02 -12.10 13.59
N GLY A 216 0.06 -12.31 14.49
CA GLY A 216 -1.37 -12.20 14.20
C GLY A 216 -1.76 -10.80 13.71
N LEU A 217 -1.26 -9.73 14.38
CA LEU A 217 -1.48 -8.36 13.94
C LEU A 217 -0.85 -8.07 12.57
N ALA A 218 0.37 -8.53 12.34
CA ALA A 218 1.02 -8.35 11.02
C ALA A 218 0.25 -9.08 9.92
N ALA A 219 -0.24 -10.29 10.18
CA ALA A 219 -1.06 -11.07 9.25
C ALA A 219 -2.44 -10.44 8.99
N ALA A 220 -3.02 -9.69 9.95
CA ALA A 220 -4.29 -9.00 9.78
C ALA A 220 -4.16 -7.72 8.91
N HIS A 221 -2.97 -7.09 8.84
CA HIS A 221 -2.75 -5.84 8.12
C HIS A 221 -3.25 -5.86 6.66
N PRO A 222 -2.99 -6.88 5.82
CA PRO A 222 -3.48 -6.91 4.45
C PRO A 222 -5.01 -6.85 4.35
N ALA A 223 -5.74 -7.47 5.28
CA ALA A 223 -7.20 -7.44 5.28
C ALA A 223 -7.71 -6.00 5.52
N PHE A 224 -7.17 -5.30 6.51
CA PHE A 224 -7.57 -3.94 6.82
C PHE A 224 -7.14 -2.92 5.77
N SER A 225 -5.92 -3.04 5.23
CA SER A 225 -5.46 -2.17 4.14
C SER A 225 -6.26 -2.38 2.86
N THR A 226 -6.61 -3.63 2.52
CA THR A 226 -7.44 -3.95 1.35
C THR A 226 -8.88 -3.48 1.54
N MET A 227 -9.45 -3.61 2.74
CA MET A 227 -10.79 -3.09 3.05
C MET A 227 -10.86 -1.57 2.83
N GLY A 228 -9.90 -0.83 3.37
CA GLY A 228 -9.79 0.61 3.13
C GLY A 228 -9.56 0.91 1.65
N GLY A 229 -8.62 0.21 1.02
CA GLY A 229 -8.29 0.37 -0.40
C GLY A 229 -9.46 0.10 -1.33
N ALA A 230 -10.32 -0.86 -1.04
CA ALA A 230 -11.53 -1.15 -1.82
C ALA A 230 -12.63 -0.09 -1.61
N ALA A 231 -12.76 0.42 -0.38
CA ALA A 231 -13.74 1.47 -0.08
C ALA A 231 -13.37 2.83 -0.69
N GLY A 232 -12.08 3.13 -0.80
CA GLY A 232 -11.58 4.43 -1.24
C GLY A 232 -12.13 4.90 -2.58
N PRO A 233 -11.95 4.15 -3.69
CA PRO A 233 -12.49 4.53 -5.00
C PRO A 233 -14.02 4.69 -5.00
N VAL A 234 -14.74 3.87 -4.24
CA VAL A 234 -16.21 3.93 -4.14
C VAL A 234 -16.65 5.23 -3.46
N VAL A 235 -16.08 5.53 -2.29
CA VAL A 235 -16.41 6.75 -1.52
C VAL A 235 -16.04 7.99 -2.33
N MET A 236 -14.84 8.03 -2.91
CA MET A 236 -14.39 9.18 -3.67
C MET A 236 -15.13 9.34 -4.99
N GLY A 237 -15.55 8.23 -5.63
CA GLY A 237 -16.42 8.27 -6.80
C GLY A 237 -17.73 8.98 -6.48
N TYR A 238 -18.41 8.54 -5.44
CA TYR A 238 -19.67 9.14 -5.00
C TYR A 238 -19.51 10.63 -4.65
N VAL A 239 -18.46 10.98 -3.91
CA VAL A 239 -18.20 12.38 -3.53
C VAL A 239 -17.80 13.24 -4.73
N SER A 240 -17.03 12.69 -5.67
CA SER A 240 -16.62 13.43 -6.87
C SER A 240 -17.78 13.73 -7.81
N ASP A 241 -18.80 12.85 -7.86
CA ASP A 241 -20.01 13.07 -8.66
C ASP A 241 -20.86 14.22 -8.07
N TRP A 242 -20.81 14.40 -6.75
CA TRP A 242 -21.61 15.40 -6.05
C TRP A 242 -20.88 16.75 -5.88
N GLN A 243 -19.60 16.75 -5.53
CA GLN A 243 -18.80 17.95 -5.20
C GLN A 243 -17.61 18.19 -6.13
N GLY A 244 -17.48 17.40 -7.19
CA GLY A 244 -16.30 17.43 -8.04
C GLY A 244 -15.03 16.93 -7.31
N PHE A 245 -13.87 17.13 -7.91
CA PHE A 245 -12.61 16.63 -7.35
C PHE A 245 -12.22 17.31 -6.04
N THR A 246 -12.65 18.54 -5.77
CA THR A 246 -12.41 19.21 -4.48
C THR A 246 -12.98 18.41 -3.31
N GLY A 247 -14.12 17.74 -3.49
CA GLY A 247 -14.71 16.87 -2.48
C GLY A 247 -13.80 15.69 -2.09
N ILE A 248 -13.02 15.17 -3.03
CA ILE A 248 -12.02 14.13 -2.77
C ILE A 248 -10.99 14.63 -1.75
N GLY A 249 -10.52 15.87 -1.89
CA GLY A 249 -9.58 16.47 -0.93
C GLY A 249 -10.12 16.53 0.49
N TRP A 250 -11.40 16.80 0.67
CA TRP A 250 -12.06 16.77 1.98
C TRP A 250 -12.13 15.36 2.57
N VAL A 251 -12.44 14.35 1.76
CA VAL A 251 -12.43 12.94 2.22
C VAL A 251 -11.05 12.54 2.69
N VAL A 252 -9.99 12.88 1.92
CA VAL A 252 -8.60 12.63 2.31
C VAL A 252 -8.28 13.30 3.65
N LEU A 253 -8.61 14.58 3.79
CA LEU A 253 -8.34 15.34 5.00
C LEU A 253 -8.99 14.68 6.23
N ILE A 254 -10.28 14.40 6.16
CA ILE A 254 -11.05 13.82 7.27
C ILE A 254 -10.53 12.44 7.64
N THR A 255 -10.37 11.55 6.66
CA THR A 255 -10.00 10.15 6.92
C THR A 255 -8.57 10.03 7.46
N ILE A 256 -7.63 10.84 6.97
CA ILE A 256 -6.26 10.83 7.48
C ILE A 256 -6.19 11.45 8.88
N LEU A 257 -6.86 12.58 9.13
CA LEU A 257 -6.90 13.18 10.46
C LEU A 257 -7.53 12.23 11.50
N MET A 258 -8.51 11.42 11.11
CA MET A 258 -9.05 10.37 11.98
C MET A 258 -8.08 9.19 12.13
N GLY A 259 -7.34 8.83 11.08
CA GLY A 259 -6.42 7.69 11.07
C GLY A 259 -5.15 7.94 11.91
N ILE A 260 -4.62 9.16 11.91
CA ILE A 260 -3.40 9.52 12.65
C ILE A 260 -3.44 9.11 14.12
N PRO A 261 -4.41 9.53 14.95
CA PRO A 261 -4.43 9.16 16.37
C PRO A 261 -4.58 7.65 16.58
N LEU A 262 -5.36 6.97 15.75
CA LEU A 262 -5.58 5.53 15.86
C LEU A 262 -4.29 4.73 15.61
N ILE A 263 -3.51 5.14 14.62
CA ILE A 263 -2.22 4.51 14.32
C ILE A 263 -1.18 4.86 15.38
N SER A 264 -1.14 6.12 15.82
CA SER A 264 -0.14 6.62 16.76
C SER A 264 -0.14 5.89 18.10
N ILE A 265 -1.30 5.48 18.59
CA ILE A 265 -1.43 4.75 19.88
C ILE A 265 -0.58 3.48 19.86
N ALA A 266 -0.72 2.66 18.82
CA ALA A 266 0.02 1.40 18.71
C ALA A 266 1.50 1.63 18.42
N LEU A 267 1.86 2.62 17.59
CA LEU A 267 3.25 2.92 17.28
C LEU A 267 4.01 3.44 18.52
N MET A 268 3.36 4.29 19.34
CA MET A 268 3.94 4.74 20.60
C MET A 268 4.16 3.60 21.60
N GLU A 269 3.24 2.63 21.65
CA GLU A 269 3.38 1.44 22.48
C GLU A 269 4.53 0.55 21.98
N ALA A 270 4.61 0.32 20.66
CA ALA A 270 5.66 -0.48 20.06
C ALA A 270 7.08 0.11 20.20
N ASP A 271 7.19 1.43 20.19
CA ASP A 271 8.49 2.10 20.34
C ASP A 271 8.99 2.12 21.79
N LYS A 272 8.13 1.80 22.78
CA LYS A 272 8.51 1.62 24.19
C LYS A 272 9.01 0.21 24.54
N LYS A 273 8.66 -0.77 23.70
CA LYS A 273 9.14 -2.16 23.76
C LYS A 273 10.46 -2.33 22.99
#